data_b061e2efd54dfde8e405ae599c8ce8a3
#
_entry.id   b061e2efd54dfde8e405ae599c8ce8a3
#
_cell.length_a   1.000
_cell.length_b   1.000
_cell.length_c   1.000
_cell.angle_alpha   90.00
_cell.angle_beta   90.00
_cell.angle_gamma   90.00
#
_symmetry.space_group_name_H-M   'P 1'
#
loop_
_entity.id
_entity.type
_entity.pdbx_description
1 polymer ?
#
loop_
_entity_poly.entity_id
_entity_poly.type
_entity_poly.pdbx_seq_one_letter_code
_entity_poly.pdbx_strand_id
1 'polypeptide(L)'
;MAFATVAVFAPGTAEAKKVKIRVQSVIPSKADEVTMLKDYAANVAALTNGEVEIEVLPAGAVVGVKETLEAVDKGLIEGGFAWTHYWSGYHPAAMLFGSPVAGGGVGMDNIAWVSWYQYGGGRALYEQLWKEMGMNIKGFILQPVGPEALGWFKEPINSMADFRKYRFRTPPGIPGQTYKDIGVASVAMGGGDILPALEKGVIDAAEWCCPKPDMVFGFQKVLKHYYLQGLHQVVVNADMYLNGDVWKSLTPHQQQAMEIAADASLSRAMSWRIYENGKALKELVEKHGVILHDTPADYFTEYMEAARKSLEKNAAENAFFKKVWDSQKDFADIAVPFWAGAQTSNANLGNAYANSKKKK
;
A
#
# COMPACT_ATOMS: atom_id res chain seq x y z
N MET A 1 7.35 -51.85 56.37
CA MET A 1 7.48 -51.38 54.97
C MET A 1 6.58 -50.19 54.84
N ALA A 2 7.12 -48.98 54.75
CA ALA A 2 6.37 -47.73 54.54
C ALA A 2 6.39 -47.40 53.05
N PHE A 3 5.25 -47.35 52.40
CA PHE A 3 5.10 -46.90 51.00
C PHE A 3 5.05 -45.37 50.99
N ALA A 4 6.04 -44.74 50.44
CA ALA A 4 6.02 -43.31 50.13
C ALA A 4 5.26 -43.05 48.83
N THR A 5 4.11 -42.37 48.92
CA THR A 5 3.34 -41.95 47.79
C THR A 5 3.97 -40.67 47.20
N VAL A 6 4.57 -40.77 46.03
CA VAL A 6 5.08 -39.58 45.26
C VAL A 6 3.86 -38.95 44.59
N ALA A 7 3.46 -37.77 45.06
CA ALA A 7 2.49 -36.93 44.32
C ALA A 7 3.16 -36.29 43.12
N VAL A 8 2.80 -36.76 41.92
CA VAL A 8 3.19 -36.10 40.65
C VAL A 8 2.29 -34.89 40.48
N PHE A 9 2.83 -33.70 40.75
CA PHE A 9 2.20 -32.45 40.34
C PHE A 9 2.28 -32.36 38.82
N ALA A 10 1.19 -32.58 38.10
CA ALA A 10 1.06 -32.18 36.73
C ALA A 10 1.16 -30.61 36.68
N PRO A 11 2.02 -30.01 35.83
CA PRO A 11 1.99 -28.58 35.67
C PRO A 11 0.61 -28.23 35.11
N GLY A 12 -0.19 -27.49 35.88
CA GLY A 12 -1.42 -26.90 35.41
C GLY A 12 -1.07 -26.03 34.21
N THR A 13 -1.60 -26.34 33.03
CA THR A 13 -1.59 -25.45 31.89
C THR A 13 -2.36 -24.20 32.30
N ALA A 14 -1.64 -23.13 32.68
CA ALA A 14 -2.26 -21.84 32.85
C ALA A 14 -2.95 -21.52 31.49
N GLU A 15 -4.27 -21.45 31.48
CA GLU A 15 -5.04 -21.07 30.31
C GLU A 15 -4.56 -19.69 29.90
N ALA A 16 -3.89 -19.59 28.72
CA ALA A 16 -3.31 -18.35 28.27
C ALA A 16 -4.44 -17.32 28.08
N LYS A 17 -4.28 -16.16 28.69
CA LYS A 17 -5.28 -15.08 28.65
C LYS A 17 -5.53 -14.66 27.20
N LYS A 18 -6.76 -14.87 26.71
CA LYS A 18 -7.17 -14.40 25.39
C LYS A 18 -7.08 -12.87 25.32
N VAL A 19 -6.42 -12.37 24.29
CA VAL A 19 -6.31 -10.95 24.02
C VAL A 19 -7.16 -10.62 22.80
N LYS A 20 -8.14 -9.74 22.98
CA LYS A 20 -8.96 -9.23 21.88
C LYS A 20 -8.46 -7.85 21.49
N ILE A 21 -8.17 -7.67 20.21
CA ILE A 21 -7.63 -6.44 19.61
C ILE A 21 -8.66 -5.94 18.58
N ARG A 22 -9.32 -4.83 18.86
CA ARG A 22 -10.22 -4.18 17.90
C ARG A 22 -9.38 -3.27 16.99
N VAL A 23 -9.49 -3.50 15.69
CA VAL A 23 -8.76 -2.73 14.66
C VAL A 23 -9.78 -2.04 13.78
N GLN A 24 -9.91 -0.71 13.90
CA GLN A 24 -10.77 0.05 13.01
C GLN A 24 -10.06 0.35 11.70
N SER A 25 -10.69 -0.04 10.59
CA SER A 25 -10.22 0.35 9.27
C SER A 25 -10.59 1.81 8.94
N VAL A 26 -9.70 2.54 8.30
CA VAL A 26 -10.04 3.80 7.63
C VAL A 26 -10.41 3.56 6.15
N ILE A 27 -10.14 2.34 5.65
CA ILE A 27 -10.41 1.91 4.29
C ILE A 27 -11.81 1.29 4.24
N PRO A 28 -12.62 1.58 3.21
CA PRO A 28 -13.98 1.06 3.11
C PRO A 28 -14.03 -0.48 3.16
N SER A 29 -15.03 -1.04 3.84
CA SER A 29 -15.13 -2.49 4.11
C SER A 29 -15.20 -3.39 2.88
N LYS A 30 -15.55 -2.82 1.70
CA LYS A 30 -15.60 -3.55 0.43
C LYS A 30 -14.24 -3.60 -0.27
N ALA A 31 -13.24 -2.88 0.22
CA ALA A 31 -11.92 -2.85 -0.37
C ALA A 31 -11.17 -4.17 -0.14
N ASP A 32 -10.38 -4.53 -1.12
CA ASP A 32 -9.57 -5.75 -1.11
C ASP A 32 -8.58 -5.76 0.07
N GLU A 33 -8.12 -4.59 0.48
CA GLU A 33 -7.22 -4.38 1.62
C GLU A 33 -7.84 -4.87 2.93
N VAL A 34 -9.15 -4.65 3.12
CA VAL A 34 -9.85 -5.13 4.31
C VAL A 34 -9.99 -6.65 4.30
N THR A 35 -10.15 -7.27 3.12
CA THR A 35 -10.12 -8.73 2.99
C THR A 35 -8.76 -9.29 3.39
N MET A 36 -7.67 -8.69 2.88
CA MET A 36 -6.30 -9.11 3.24
C MET A 36 -5.97 -8.85 4.72
N LEU A 37 -6.51 -7.80 5.34
CA LEU A 37 -6.41 -7.59 6.80
C LEU A 37 -7.09 -8.71 7.59
N LYS A 38 -8.24 -9.20 7.13
CA LYS A 38 -8.92 -10.34 7.76
C LYS A 38 -8.10 -11.62 7.62
N ASP A 39 -7.42 -11.82 6.50
CA ASP A 39 -6.50 -12.95 6.31
C ASP A 39 -5.29 -12.85 7.28
N TYR A 40 -4.74 -11.65 7.48
CA TYR A 40 -3.73 -11.42 8.50
C TYR A 40 -4.25 -11.77 9.90
N ALA A 41 -5.44 -11.30 10.26
CA ALA A 41 -6.08 -11.59 11.56
C ALA A 41 -6.26 -13.10 11.77
N ALA A 42 -6.70 -13.82 10.75
CA ALA A 42 -6.85 -15.28 10.79
C ALA A 42 -5.50 -16.01 10.97
N ASN A 43 -4.43 -15.52 10.32
CA ASN A 43 -3.08 -16.07 10.49
C ASN A 43 -2.54 -15.83 11.90
N VAL A 44 -2.75 -14.64 12.47
CA VAL A 44 -2.36 -14.35 13.86
C VAL A 44 -3.10 -15.29 14.84
N ALA A 45 -4.41 -15.47 14.66
CA ALA A 45 -5.19 -16.39 15.50
C ALA A 45 -4.68 -17.83 15.38
N ALA A 46 -4.37 -18.30 14.18
CA ALA A 46 -3.83 -19.64 13.96
C ALA A 46 -2.45 -19.83 14.60
N LEU A 47 -1.53 -18.86 14.45
CA LEU A 47 -0.17 -18.92 15.01
C LEU A 47 -0.15 -18.79 16.55
N THR A 48 -1.19 -18.22 17.14
CA THR A 48 -1.33 -18.05 18.59
C THR A 48 -2.32 -19.04 19.22
N ASN A 49 -2.76 -20.08 18.50
CA ASN A 49 -3.79 -21.03 18.95
C ASN A 49 -5.07 -20.34 19.47
N GLY A 50 -5.42 -19.18 18.88
CA GLY A 50 -6.59 -18.40 19.27
C GLY A 50 -6.40 -17.54 20.52
N GLU A 51 -5.18 -17.41 21.04
CA GLU A 51 -4.88 -16.52 22.17
C GLU A 51 -4.99 -15.04 21.79
N VAL A 52 -4.64 -14.67 20.54
CA VAL A 52 -4.81 -13.31 20.00
C VAL A 52 -5.90 -13.33 18.95
N GLU A 53 -6.96 -12.57 19.19
CA GLU A 53 -8.08 -12.38 18.27
C GLU A 53 -8.11 -10.92 17.80
N ILE A 54 -8.00 -10.70 16.49
CA ILE A 54 -8.12 -9.37 15.87
C ILE A 54 -9.52 -9.23 15.29
N GLU A 55 -10.31 -8.30 15.84
CA GLU A 55 -11.62 -7.93 15.32
C GLU A 55 -11.49 -6.72 14.39
N VAL A 56 -11.75 -6.94 13.10
CA VAL A 56 -11.72 -5.87 12.09
C VAL A 56 -13.03 -5.11 12.08
N LEU A 57 -12.99 -3.85 12.48
CA LEU A 57 -14.12 -2.95 12.52
C LEU A 57 -14.19 -2.10 11.23
N PRO A 58 -15.41 -1.78 10.75
CA PRO A 58 -15.58 -0.91 9.59
C PRO A 58 -15.10 0.51 9.86
N ALA A 59 -14.88 1.27 8.79
CA ALA A 59 -14.53 2.68 8.87
C ALA A 59 -15.60 3.48 9.59
N GLY A 60 -15.19 4.29 10.59
CA GLY A 60 -16.09 5.11 11.37
C GLY A 60 -16.89 4.37 12.46
N ALA A 61 -16.57 3.11 12.76
CA ALA A 61 -17.32 2.33 13.74
C ALA A 61 -17.18 2.81 15.19
N VAL A 62 -16.04 3.38 15.56
CA VAL A 62 -15.74 3.86 16.91
C VAL A 62 -15.46 5.35 16.90
N VAL A 63 -14.58 5.81 16.01
CA VAL A 63 -14.22 7.22 15.83
C VAL A 63 -14.24 7.57 14.35
N GLY A 64 -14.26 8.86 14.01
CA GLY A 64 -14.13 9.32 12.63
C GLY A 64 -12.85 8.80 11.97
N VAL A 65 -12.85 8.67 10.65
CA VAL A 65 -11.72 8.09 9.89
C VAL A 65 -10.41 8.85 10.13
N LYS A 66 -10.49 10.19 10.21
CA LYS A 66 -9.30 11.04 10.41
C LYS A 66 -8.75 10.97 11.85
N GLU A 67 -9.60 10.67 12.80
CA GLU A 67 -9.29 10.58 14.23
C GLU A 67 -8.75 9.20 14.63
N THR A 68 -8.78 8.21 13.72
CA THR A 68 -8.42 6.82 14.05
C THR A 68 -7.00 6.70 14.59
N LEU A 69 -6.01 7.37 13.99
CA LEU A 69 -4.62 7.28 14.45
C LEU A 69 -4.45 7.81 15.88
N GLU A 70 -5.01 8.99 16.17
CA GLU A 70 -4.94 9.57 17.51
C GLU A 70 -5.71 8.74 18.55
N ALA A 71 -6.84 8.14 18.16
CA ALA A 71 -7.61 7.26 19.04
C ALA A 71 -6.82 6.00 19.42
N VAL A 72 -6.03 5.44 18.51
CA VAL A 72 -5.13 4.32 18.79
C VAL A 72 -3.97 4.77 19.69
N ASP A 73 -3.33 5.91 19.38
CA ASP A 73 -2.25 6.46 20.21
C ASP A 73 -2.70 6.66 21.66
N LYS A 74 -3.89 7.22 21.87
CA LYS A 74 -4.48 7.47 23.21
C LYS A 74 -5.09 6.23 23.86
N GLY A 75 -5.07 5.06 23.21
CA GLY A 75 -5.62 3.80 23.75
C GLY A 75 -7.16 3.75 23.82
N LEU A 76 -7.88 4.60 23.08
CA LEU A 76 -9.34 4.53 22.96
C LEU A 76 -9.81 3.34 22.16
N ILE A 77 -8.96 2.88 21.25
CA ILE A 77 -9.10 1.66 20.45
C ILE A 77 -7.73 0.98 20.37
N GLU A 78 -7.69 -0.33 20.33
CA GLU A 78 -6.44 -1.11 20.41
C GLU A 78 -5.60 -0.99 19.15
N GLY A 79 -6.23 -0.83 17.96
CA GLY A 79 -5.52 -0.72 16.70
C GLY A 79 -6.29 -0.02 15.59
N GLY A 80 -5.57 0.32 14.54
CA GLY A 80 -6.10 0.91 13.32
C GLY A 80 -5.48 0.28 12.08
N PHE A 81 -6.13 0.46 10.94
CA PHE A 81 -5.66 0.01 9.64
C PHE A 81 -5.86 1.10 8.59
N ALA A 82 -4.79 1.52 7.95
CA ALA A 82 -4.79 2.62 7.00
C ALA A 82 -3.72 2.46 5.91
N TRP A 83 -3.70 3.41 5.00
CA TRP A 83 -2.55 3.68 4.15
C TRP A 83 -1.56 4.56 4.91
N THR A 84 -0.30 4.15 5.07
CA THR A 84 0.69 4.89 5.87
C THR A 84 0.82 6.37 5.44
N HIS A 85 0.71 6.65 4.14
CA HIS A 85 0.80 8.01 3.62
C HIS A 85 -0.36 8.94 4.03
N TYR A 86 -1.47 8.41 4.56
CA TYR A 86 -2.56 9.24 5.10
C TYR A 86 -2.11 10.07 6.30
N TRP A 87 -1.03 9.64 6.94
CA TRP A 87 -0.45 10.29 8.11
C TRP A 87 0.64 11.31 7.76
N SER A 88 0.78 11.66 6.48
CA SER A 88 1.78 12.66 6.02
C SER A 88 1.57 14.06 6.62
N GLY A 89 0.36 14.37 7.09
CA GLY A 89 0.10 15.60 7.86
C GLY A 89 0.75 15.61 9.24
N TYR A 90 1.04 14.46 9.83
CA TYR A 90 1.80 14.35 11.08
C TYR A 90 3.30 14.36 10.83
N HIS A 91 3.75 13.66 9.79
CA HIS A 91 5.15 13.65 9.38
C HIS A 91 5.32 13.35 7.88
N PRO A 92 6.05 14.18 7.12
CA PRO A 92 6.17 14.01 5.65
C PRO A 92 6.82 12.68 5.25
N ALA A 93 7.71 12.10 6.08
CA ALA A 93 8.33 10.81 5.80
C ALA A 93 7.33 9.63 5.73
N ALA A 94 6.10 9.77 6.23
CA ALA A 94 5.05 8.77 6.04
C ALA A 94 4.80 8.48 4.55
N MET A 95 5.05 9.45 3.67
CA MET A 95 4.99 9.26 2.20
C MET A 95 6.01 8.25 1.69
N LEU A 96 7.22 8.21 2.26
CA LEU A 96 8.28 7.27 1.84
C LEU A 96 7.99 5.82 2.23
N PHE A 97 7.14 5.62 3.23
CA PHE A 97 6.68 4.29 3.65
C PHE A 97 5.36 3.90 2.99
N GLY A 98 4.42 4.84 2.85
CA GLY A 98 3.08 4.53 2.37
C GLY A 98 2.88 4.67 0.87
N SER A 99 3.56 5.61 0.23
CA SER A 99 3.44 5.89 -1.21
C SER A 99 4.69 6.61 -1.73
N PRO A 100 5.83 5.92 -1.83
CA PRO A 100 7.07 6.51 -2.35
C PRO A 100 6.92 6.82 -3.83
N VAL A 101 6.70 8.10 -4.15
CA VAL A 101 6.49 8.57 -5.52
C VAL A 101 7.63 8.14 -6.45
N ALA A 102 7.32 7.63 -7.62
CA ALA A 102 8.30 7.13 -8.59
C ALA A 102 9.32 6.15 -7.97
N GLY A 103 8.85 5.29 -7.04
CA GLY A 103 9.74 4.36 -6.32
C GLY A 103 10.82 5.07 -5.50
N GLY A 104 10.45 6.15 -4.81
CA GLY A 104 11.39 7.01 -4.07
C GLY A 104 12.29 7.86 -4.98
N GLY A 105 11.92 8.03 -6.26
CA GLY A 105 12.76 8.68 -7.26
C GLY A 105 14.02 7.92 -7.64
N VAL A 106 14.13 6.65 -7.23
CA VAL A 106 15.32 5.77 -7.42
C VAL A 106 14.99 4.46 -8.13
N GLY A 107 13.76 4.32 -8.65
CA GLY A 107 13.37 3.19 -9.48
C GLY A 107 13.04 1.90 -8.72
N MET A 108 12.77 1.97 -7.43
CA MET A 108 12.28 0.80 -6.69
C MET A 108 10.82 0.50 -7.05
N ASP A 109 10.55 -0.69 -7.52
CA ASP A 109 9.20 -1.25 -7.56
C ASP A 109 8.78 -1.77 -6.17
N ASN A 110 7.59 -2.38 -6.07
CA ASN A 110 7.08 -2.90 -4.80
C ASN A 110 7.97 -4.01 -4.21
N ILE A 111 8.60 -4.86 -5.02
CA ILE A 111 9.49 -5.94 -4.55
C ILE A 111 10.81 -5.37 -4.04
N ALA A 112 11.42 -4.45 -4.79
CA ALA A 112 12.64 -3.75 -4.35
C ALA A 112 12.40 -2.93 -3.08
N TRP A 113 11.23 -2.28 -2.96
CA TRP A 113 10.85 -1.56 -1.76
C TRP A 113 10.69 -2.50 -0.55
N VAL A 114 10.03 -3.66 -0.71
CA VAL A 114 9.91 -4.68 0.35
C VAL A 114 11.29 -5.20 0.75
N SER A 115 12.19 -5.40 -0.22
CA SER A 115 13.57 -5.81 0.06
C SER A 115 14.32 -4.74 0.88
N TRP A 116 14.18 -3.45 0.54
CA TRP A 116 14.71 -2.36 1.37
C TRP A 116 14.10 -2.37 2.77
N TYR A 117 12.78 -2.53 2.87
CA TYR A 117 12.09 -2.56 4.16
C TYR A 117 12.62 -3.68 5.07
N GLN A 118 12.81 -4.88 4.53
CA GLN A 118 13.23 -6.05 5.31
C GLN A 118 14.75 -6.11 5.54
N TYR A 119 15.57 -5.73 4.57
CA TYR A 119 17.02 -5.95 4.59
C TYR A 119 17.85 -4.67 4.46
N GLY A 120 17.27 -3.57 3.99
CA GLY A 120 17.93 -2.27 3.80
C GLY A 120 17.76 -1.30 4.99
N GLY A 121 17.28 -1.79 6.14
CA GLY A 121 17.07 -0.94 7.34
C GLY A 121 15.71 -0.23 7.39
N GLY A 122 14.85 -0.43 6.41
CA GLY A 122 13.54 0.23 6.31
C GLY A 122 12.62 -0.04 7.51
N ARG A 123 12.63 -1.28 8.06
CA ARG A 123 11.83 -1.64 9.25
C ARG A 123 12.18 -0.80 10.47
N ALA A 124 13.47 -0.62 10.76
CA ALA A 124 13.91 0.20 11.88
C ALA A 124 13.55 1.69 11.68
N LEU A 125 13.64 2.20 10.46
CA LEU A 125 13.22 3.56 10.11
C LEU A 125 11.69 3.72 10.20
N TYR A 126 10.91 2.69 9.85
CA TYR A 126 9.47 2.72 10.03
C TYR A 126 9.06 2.74 11.50
N GLU A 127 9.75 1.99 12.37
CA GLU A 127 9.55 2.08 13.82
C GLU A 127 9.95 3.47 14.36
N GLN A 128 10.99 4.07 13.80
CA GLN A 128 11.39 5.44 14.16
C GLN A 128 10.33 6.47 13.72
N LEU A 129 9.64 6.28 12.59
CA LEU A 129 8.61 7.19 12.10
C LEU A 129 7.54 7.49 13.17
N TRP A 130 7.07 6.48 13.89
CA TRP A 130 6.07 6.65 14.94
C TRP A 130 6.58 7.49 16.10
N LYS A 131 7.87 7.35 16.44
CA LYS A 131 8.53 8.18 17.46
C LYS A 131 8.70 9.63 17.00
N GLU A 132 9.04 9.84 15.73
CA GLU A 132 9.12 11.19 15.13
C GLU A 132 7.76 11.89 15.12
N MET A 133 6.67 11.13 14.98
CA MET A 133 5.30 11.64 15.13
C MET A 133 4.90 11.88 16.60
N GLY A 134 5.71 11.47 17.57
CA GLY A 134 5.39 11.56 19.01
C GLY A 134 4.30 10.58 19.45
N MET A 135 4.15 9.45 18.77
CA MET A 135 3.05 8.49 18.98
C MET A 135 3.52 7.18 19.61
N ASN A 136 2.73 6.66 20.55
CA ASN A 136 2.93 5.36 21.20
C ASN A 136 2.33 4.24 20.34
N ILE A 137 2.94 3.98 19.19
CA ILE A 137 2.44 3.05 18.16
C ILE A 137 3.47 1.96 17.85
N LYS A 138 3.00 0.73 17.65
CA LYS A 138 3.68 -0.36 16.93
C LYS A 138 2.99 -0.60 15.60
N GLY A 139 3.68 -0.33 14.50
CA GLY A 139 3.16 -0.51 13.15
C GLY A 139 3.63 -1.80 12.49
N PHE A 140 2.82 -2.29 11.54
CA PHE A 140 3.07 -3.47 10.70
C PHE A 140 2.70 -3.14 9.26
N ILE A 141 3.67 -3.06 8.38
CA ILE A 141 3.41 -3.01 6.94
C ILE A 141 2.87 -4.38 6.52
N LEU A 142 1.68 -4.43 5.95
CA LEU A 142 1.02 -5.68 5.59
C LEU A 142 0.88 -5.87 4.09
N GLN A 143 0.68 -4.80 3.33
CA GLN A 143 0.19 -4.90 1.96
C GLN A 143 0.93 -3.93 1.04
N PRO A 144 2.10 -4.32 0.52
CA PRO A 144 2.81 -3.57 -0.50
C PRO A 144 2.15 -3.82 -1.85
N VAL A 145 1.16 -3.03 -2.20
CA VAL A 145 0.45 -3.11 -3.47
C VAL A 145 1.08 -2.16 -4.50
N GLY A 146 0.81 -2.38 -5.77
CA GLY A 146 1.35 -1.62 -6.89
C GLY A 146 2.00 -2.53 -7.94
N PRO A 147 2.47 -1.97 -9.07
CA PRO A 147 2.28 -0.57 -9.43
C PRO A 147 0.81 -0.26 -9.71
N GLU A 148 0.40 0.98 -9.39
CA GLU A 148 -0.89 1.48 -9.80
C GLU A 148 -0.87 1.90 -11.27
N ALA A 149 -2.03 1.77 -11.92
CA ALA A 149 -2.21 2.19 -13.29
C ALA A 149 -2.08 3.72 -13.42
N LEU A 150 -1.54 4.23 -14.53
CA LEU A 150 -1.58 5.66 -14.82
C LEU A 150 -3.02 6.18 -14.76
N GLY A 151 -3.97 5.38 -15.26
CA GLY A 151 -5.39 5.63 -15.07
C GLY A 151 -6.23 5.55 -16.34
N TRP A 152 -7.40 6.14 -16.25
CA TRP A 152 -8.48 6.10 -17.23
C TRP A 152 -8.69 7.46 -17.87
N PHE A 153 -8.87 7.45 -19.19
CA PHE A 153 -9.05 8.66 -20.00
C PHE A 153 -10.29 8.56 -20.88
N LYS A 154 -10.87 9.72 -21.20
CA LYS A 154 -12.03 9.82 -22.09
C LYS A 154 -11.63 9.52 -23.53
N GLU A 155 -10.52 10.03 -23.98
CA GLU A 155 -9.91 9.79 -25.29
C GLU A 155 -8.45 9.36 -25.09
N PRO A 156 -7.81 8.70 -26.07
CA PRO A 156 -6.43 8.28 -25.93
C PRO A 156 -5.47 9.46 -25.81
N ILE A 157 -4.40 9.27 -25.04
CA ILE A 157 -3.26 10.16 -24.93
C ILE A 157 -2.04 9.52 -25.60
N ASN A 158 -1.30 10.28 -26.41
CA ASN A 158 -0.10 9.81 -27.11
C ASN A 158 1.17 10.55 -26.65
N SER A 159 1.01 11.57 -25.81
CA SER A 159 2.08 12.42 -25.30
C SER A 159 1.67 13.10 -24.00
N MET A 160 2.66 13.67 -23.28
CA MET A 160 2.38 14.55 -22.16
C MET A 160 1.61 15.80 -22.55
N ALA A 161 1.78 16.29 -23.80
CA ALA A 161 1.00 17.41 -24.33
C ALA A 161 -0.51 17.05 -24.42
N ASP A 162 -0.87 15.82 -24.75
CA ASP A 162 -2.25 15.36 -24.71
C ASP A 162 -2.74 15.22 -23.27
N PHE A 163 -1.94 14.64 -22.38
CA PHE A 163 -2.29 14.46 -20.98
C PHE A 163 -2.61 15.78 -20.28
N ARG A 164 -1.84 16.85 -20.54
CA ARG A 164 -2.06 18.19 -19.97
C ARG A 164 -3.40 18.83 -20.35
N LYS A 165 -4.12 18.31 -21.34
CA LYS A 165 -5.46 18.80 -21.72
C LYS A 165 -6.57 18.32 -20.76
N TYR A 166 -6.27 17.33 -19.91
CA TYR A 166 -7.26 16.70 -19.04
C TYR A 166 -7.26 17.29 -17.62
N ARG A 167 -8.45 17.40 -17.05
CA ARG A 167 -8.64 17.56 -15.62
C ARG A 167 -8.57 16.18 -15.00
N PHE A 168 -7.47 15.91 -14.34
CA PHE A 168 -7.10 14.56 -13.91
C PHE A 168 -7.23 14.41 -12.39
N ARG A 169 -7.99 13.41 -11.94
CA ARG A 169 -8.01 13.05 -10.51
C ARG A 169 -6.72 12.35 -10.14
N THR A 170 -6.11 12.80 -9.03
CA THR A 170 -4.87 12.25 -8.49
C THR A 170 -5.02 11.92 -7.00
N PRO A 171 -4.15 11.07 -6.42
CA PRO A 171 -4.05 10.96 -4.98
C PRO A 171 -3.50 12.26 -4.37
N PRO A 172 -3.78 12.53 -3.08
CA PRO A 172 -3.20 13.67 -2.37
C PRO A 172 -1.70 13.49 -2.11
N GLY A 173 -1.02 14.56 -1.66
CA GLY A 173 0.39 14.54 -1.27
C GLY A 173 1.35 14.71 -2.45
N ILE A 174 2.56 14.18 -2.29
CA ILE A 174 3.65 14.34 -3.27
C ILE A 174 3.25 13.85 -4.68
N PRO A 175 2.59 12.68 -4.86
CA PRO A 175 2.20 12.23 -6.20
C PRO A 175 1.31 13.22 -6.93
N GLY A 176 0.29 13.77 -6.27
CA GLY A 176 -0.60 14.77 -6.85
C GLY A 176 0.08 16.10 -7.13
N GLN A 177 1.00 16.53 -6.25
CA GLN A 177 1.81 17.72 -6.49
C GLN A 177 2.74 17.55 -7.69
N THR A 178 3.35 16.38 -7.85
CA THR A 178 4.22 16.06 -9.00
C THR A 178 3.48 16.20 -10.32
N TYR A 179 2.20 15.80 -10.41
CA TYR A 179 1.39 16.03 -11.61
C TYR A 179 1.19 17.52 -11.91
N LYS A 180 0.96 18.35 -10.88
CA LYS A 180 0.86 19.81 -11.05
C LYS A 180 2.16 20.41 -11.55
N ASP A 181 3.28 19.95 -11.01
CA ASP A 181 4.61 20.46 -11.36
C ASP A 181 4.97 20.18 -12.82
N ILE A 182 4.42 19.11 -13.42
CA ILE A 182 4.56 18.83 -14.86
C ILE A 182 3.41 19.39 -15.70
N GLY A 183 2.59 20.27 -15.14
CA GLY A 183 1.57 21.03 -15.86
C GLY A 183 0.24 20.30 -16.09
N VAL A 184 -0.02 19.16 -15.42
CA VAL A 184 -1.31 18.47 -15.46
C VAL A 184 -2.31 19.17 -14.52
N ALA A 185 -3.51 19.45 -15.01
CA ALA A 185 -4.59 20.03 -14.20
C ALA A 185 -5.13 18.96 -13.23
N SER A 186 -4.40 18.69 -12.14
CA SER A 186 -4.69 17.64 -11.19
C SER A 186 -5.54 18.10 -10.01
N VAL A 187 -6.51 17.26 -9.62
CA VAL A 187 -7.44 17.50 -8.51
C VAL A 187 -7.43 16.28 -7.59
N ALA A 188 -7.11 16.48 -6.30
CA ALA A 188 -7.19 15.41 -5.31
C ALA A 188 -8.63 15.29 -4.78
N MET A 189 -9.19 14.07 -4.80
CA MET A 189 -10.50 13.77 -4.22
C MET A 189 -10.59 12.33 -3.74
N GLY A 190 -11.51 12.08 -2.80
CA GLY A 190 -11.79 10.74 -2.27
C GLY A 190 -12.40 9.80 -3.32
N GLY A 191 -12.16 8.49 -3.16
CA GLY A 191 -12.61 7.48 -4.14
C GLY A 191 -14.12 7.51 -4.42
N GLY A 192 -14.94 7.78 -3.41
CA GLY A 192 -16.41 7.87 -3.56
C GLY A 192 -16.89 9.04 -4.43
N ASP A 193 -16.05 10.08 -4.59
CA ASP A 193 -16.39 11.29 -5.33
C ASP A 193 -15.98 11.20 -6.82
N ILE A 194 -15.12 10.24 -7.19
CA ILE A 194 -14.50 10.17 -8.52
C ILE A 194 -15.55 9.90 -9.59
N LEU A 195 -16.34 8.82 -9.46
CA LEU A 195 -17.33 8.46 -10.48
C LEU A 195 -18.38 9.56 -10.68
N PRO A 196 -18.98 10.14 -9.62
CA PRO A 196 -19.86 11.31 -9.77
C PRO A 196 -19.21 12.51 -10.45
N ALA A 197 -17.92 12.76 -10.22
CA ALA A 197 -17.19 13.87 -10.83
C ALA A 197 -16.94 13.62 -12.33
N LEU A 198 -16.64 12.38 -12.73
CA LEU A 198 -16.53 11.96 -14.13
C LEU A 198 -17.87 12.08 -14.88
N GLU A 199 -18.96 11.59 -14.28
CA GLU A 199 -20.31 11.64 -14.87
C GLU A 199 -20.80 13.08 -15.07
N LYS A 200 -20.47 13.97 -14.15
CA LYS A 200 -20.81 15.40 -14.24
C LYS A 200 -19.84 16.22 -15.10
N GLY A 201 -18.77 15.60 -15.61
CA GLY A 201 -17.74 16.30 -16.37
C GLY A 201 -16.94 17.33 -15.55
N VAL A 202 -16.82 17.15 -14.24
CA VAL A 202 -15.94 17.98 -13.37
C VAL A 202 -14.49 17.61 -13.63
N ILE A 203 -14.22 16.31 -13.86
CA ILE A 203 -12.95 15.76 -14.30
C ILE A 203 -13.16 14.93 -15.59
N ASP A 204 -12.10 14.77 -16.37
CA ASP A 204 -12.13 14.09 -17.67
C ASP A 204 -11.33 12.79 -17.68
N ALA A 205 -10.50 12.60 -16.66
CA ALA A 205 -9.65 11.43 -16.47
C ALA A 205 -9.40 11.20 -14.98
N ALA A 206 -9.11 9.96 -14.60
CA ALA A 206 -8.89 9.61 -13.21
C ALA A 206 -8.00 8.36 -13.07
N GLU A 207 -7.23 8.31 -12.00
CA GLU A 207 -6.66 7.09 -11.47
C GLU A 207 -7.33 6.72 -10.14
N TRP A 208 -7.19 5.46 -9.74
CA TRP A 208 -7.51 5.02 -8.38
C TRP A 208 -6.50 3.99 -7.90
N CYS A 209 -6.32 2.87 -8.63
CA CYS A 209 -5.37 1.83 -8.26
C CYS A 209 -4.99 0.95 -9.47
N CYS A 210 -5.82 -0.02 -9.75
CA CYS A 210 -5.50 -1.13 -10.64
C CYS A 210 -6.79 -1.83 -11.09
N PRO A 211 -6.75 -2.76 -12.07
CA PRO A 211 -7.95 -3.27 -12.75
C PRO A 211 -9.10 -3.68 -11.83
N LYS A 212 -8.84 -4.40 -10.74
CA LYS A 212 -9.90 -4.93 -9.86
C LYS A 212 -10.60 -3.83 -9.06
N PRO A 213 -9.91 -2.98 -8.26
CA PRO A 213 -10.53 -1.86 -7.57
C PRO A 213 -11.22 -0.88 -8.52
N ASP A 214 -10.57 -0.52 -9.64
CA ASP A 214 -11.11 0.42 -10.62
C ASP A 214 -12.43 -0.07 -11.22
N MET A 215 -12.52 -1.37 -11.51
CA MET A 215 -13.75 -2.02 -11.98
C MET A 215 -14.85 -1.97 -10.92
N VAL A 216 -14.52 -2.18 -9.63
CA VAL A 216 -15.48 -2.08 -8.52
C VAL A 216 -16.03 -0.66 -8.37
N PHE A 217 -15.19 0.36 -8.58
CA PHE A 217 -15.63 1.77 -8.62
C PHE A 217 -16.46 2.12 -9.85
N GLY A 218 -16.40 1.32 -10.90
CA GLY A 218 -17.24 1.47 -12.08
C GLY A 218 -16.69 2.38 -13.16
N PHE A 219 -15.39 2.67 -13.21
CA PHE A 219 -14.77 3.58 -14.18
C PHE A 219 -15.02 3.15 -15.63
N GLN A 220 -15.07 1.84 -15.92
CA GLN A 220 -15.39 1.28 -17.23
C GLN A 220 -16.76 1.65 -17.75
N LYS A 221 -17.66 2.18 -16.92
CA LYS A 221 -18.99 2.64 -17.34
C LYS A 221 -18.92 3.98 -18.08
N VAL A 222 -17.93 4.82 -17.73
CA VAL A 222 -17.81 6.20 -18.23
C VAL A 222 -16.54 6.43 -19.05
N LEU A 223 -15.48 5.65 -18.85
CA LEU A 223 -14.18 5.77 -19.51
C LEU A 223 -13.80 4.46 -20.17
N LYS A 224 -13.06 4.51 -21.29
CA LYS A 224 -12.69 3.31 -22.06
C LYS A 224 -11.20 3.16 -22.33
N HIS A 225 -10.42 4.23 -22.25
CA HIS A 225 -8.98 4.21 -22.52
C HIS A 225 -8.23 4.03 -21.21
N TYR A 226 -7.51 2.91 -21.06
CA TYR A 226 -6.85 2.53 -19.82
C TYR A 226 -5.37 2.30 -20.03
N TYR A 227 -4.55 2.89 -19.14
CA TYR A 227 -3.10 2.89 -19.17
C TYR A 227 -2.58 2.25 -17.88
N LEU A 228 -1.90 1.09 -18.00
CA LEU A 228 -1.46 0.31 -16.82
C LEU A 228 -0.16 0.83 -16.19
N GLN A 229 0.68 1.53 -16.97
CA GLN A 229 2.02 1.91 -16.50
C GLN A 229 1.99 3.31 -15.87
N GLY A 230 1.84 3.38 -14.54
CA GLY A 230 1.93 4.61 -13.76
C GLY A 230 3.19 4.67 -12.90
N LEU A 231 3.69 5.88 -12.62
CA LEU A 231 4.83 6.11 -11.70
C LEU A 231 4.43 6.76 -10.38
N HIS A 232 3.21 7.28 -10.28
CA HIS A 232 2.77 8.05 -9.14
C HIS A 232 2.71 7.21 -7.85
N GLN A 233 2.32 5.96 -7.96
CA GLN A 233 2.23 5.00 -6.86
C GLN A 233 2.70 3.62 -7.31
N VAL A 234 4.00 3.48 -7.56
CA VAL A 234 4.61 2.18 -7.90
C VAL A 234 4.61 1.22 -6.71
N VAL A 235 4.53 1.79 -5.50
CA VAL A 235 4.30 1.09 -4.23
C VAL A 235 3.26 1.85 -3.44
N VAL A 236 2.27 1.14 -2.92
CA VAL A 236 1.33 1.68 -1.93
C VAL A 236 1.22 0.68 -0.80
N ASN A 237 1.48 1.12 0.43
CA ASN A 237 1.45 0.26 1.59
C ASN A 237 0.25 0.55 2.47
N ALA A 238 -0.53 -0.49 2.75
CA ALA A 238 -1.47 -0.48 3.85
C ALA A 238 -0.82 -1.14 5.07
N ASP A 239 -0.97 -0.48 6.21
CA ASP A 239 -0.43 -0.90 7.49
C ASP A 239 -1.50 -1.05 8.57
N MET A 240 -1.28 -2.02 9.45
CA MET A 240 -1.96 -2.10 10.72
C MET A 240 -1.05 -1.50 11.79
N TYR A 241 -1.61 -0.73 12.70
CA TYR A 241 -0.89 -0.15 13.81
C TYR A 241 -1.64 -0.37 15.11
N LEU A 242 -0.90 -0.74 16.15
CA LEU A 242 -1.39 -1.00 17.49
C LEU A 242 -0.96 0.10 18.45
N ASN A 243 -1.78 0.34 19.47
CA ASN A 243 -1.33 1.08 20.64
C ASN A 243 -0.12 0.37 21.26
N GLY A 244 0.93 1.15 21.58
CA GLY A 244 2.20 0.63 22.08
C GLY A 244 2.08 -0.11 23.42
N ASP A 245 1.10 0.23 24.26
CA ASP A 245 0.92 -0.45 25.55
C ASP A 245 0.17 -1.77 25.36
N VAL A 246 -0.75 -1.87 24.39
CA VAL A 246 -1.33 -3.14 23.94
C VAL A 246 -0.22 -4.05 23.44
N TRP A 247 0.68 -3.56 22.57
CA TRP A 247 1.83 -4.33 22.10
C TRP A 247 2.72 -4.84 23.21
N LYS A 248 3.08 -4.00 24.20
CA LYS A 248 3.92 -4.37 25.35
C LYS A 248 3.24 -5.38 26.27
N SER A 249 1.91 -5.44 26.30
CA SER A 249 1.15 -6.40 27.11
C SER A 249 1.14 -7.81 26.53
N LEU A 250 1.49 -7.98 25.25
CA LEU A 250 1.57 -9.29 24.59
C LEU A 250 2.83 -10.05 25.03
N THR A 251 2.69 -11.38 25.09
CA THR A 251 3.84 -12.26 25.33
C THR A 251 4.82 -12.22 24.15
N PRO A 252 6.11 -12.56 24.34
CA PRO A 252 7.08 -12.65 23.25
C PRO A 252 6.61 -13.57 22.11
N HIS A 253 5.93 -14.69 22.42
CA HIS A 253 5.38 -15.58 21.43
C HIS A 253 4.26 -14.92 20.60
N GLN A 254 3.34 -14.20 21.24
CA GLN A 254 2.26 -13.48 20.57
C GLN A 254 2.81 -12.35 19.69
N GLN A 255 3.80 -11.61 20.18
CA GLN A 255 4.50 -10.58 19.41
C GLN A 255 5.19 -11.18 18.17
N GLN A 256 5.92 -12.28 18.32
CA GLN A 256 6.59 -12.97 17.23
C GLN A 256 5.59 -13.51 16.20
N ALA A 257 4.46 -14.08 16.65
CA ALA A 257 3.40 -14.56 15.78
C ALA A 257 2.82 -13.44 14.90
N MET A 258 2.60 -12.25 15.46
CA MET A 258 2.13 -11.08 14.72
C MET A 258 3.16 -10.58 13.70
N GLU A 259 4.44 -10.57 14.04
CA GLU A 259 5.54 -10.21 13.11
C GLU A 259 5.64 -11.20 11.95
N ILE A 260 5.62 -12.51 12.22
CA ILE A 260 5.64 -13.56 11.19
C ILE A 260 4.42 -13.48 10.28
N ALA A 261 3.23 -13.26 10.86
CA ALA A 261 2.02 -13.07 10.06
C ALA A 261 2.09 -11.82 9.17
N ALA A 262 2.74 -10.74 9.65
CA ALA A 262 2.95 -9.53 8.86
C ALA A 262 3.89 -9.79 7.67
N ASP A 263 5.01 -10.46 7.89
CA ASP A 263 5.95 -10.83 6.82
C ASP A 263 5.29 -11.75 5.77
N ALA A 264 4.46 -12.71 6.20
CA ALA A 264 3.69 -13.56 5.30
C ALA A 264 2.66 -12.75 4.47
N SER A 265 2.08 -11.70 5.07
CA SER A 265 1.09 -10.85 4.39
C SER A 265 1.69 -10.06 3.23
N LEU A 266 2.97 -9.66 3.29
CA LEU A 266 3.66 -8.97 2.19
C LEU A 266 3.61 -9.80 0.90
N SER A 267 3.98 -11.06 0.96
CA SER A 267 3.99 -11.97 -0.19
C SER A 267 2.57 -12.33 -0.65
N ARG A 268 1.65 -12.58 0.29
CA ARG A 268 0.25 -12.93 -0.01
C ARG A 268 -0.47 -11.78 -0.72
N ALA A 269 -0.30 -10.55 -0.27
CA ALA A 269 -0.93 -9.38 -0.88
C ALA A 269 -0.47 -9.20 -2.34
N MET A 270 0.83 -9.31 -2.62
CA MET A 270 1.35 -9.21 -3.98
C MET A 270 0.81 -10.32 -4.89
N SER A 271 0.85 -11.58 -4.42
CA SER A 271 0.39 -12.73 -5.21
C SER A 271 -1.12 -12.67 -5.51
N TRP A 272 -1.92 -12.31 -4.52
CA TRP A 272 -3.36 -12.15 -4.67
C TRP A 272 -3.70 -11.05 -5.69
N ARG A 273 -2.99 -9.93 -5.62
CA ARG A 273 -3.18 -8.79 -6.54
C ARG A 273 -2.89 -9.15 -7.98
N ILE A 274 -1.84 -9.91 -8.26
CA ILE A 274 -1.52 -10.38 -9.63
C ILE A 274 -2.71 -11.19 -10.17
N TYR A 275 -3.23 -12.13 -9.40
CA TYR A 275 -4.33 -13.00 -9.82
C TYR A 275 -5.64 -12.24 -10.04
N GLU A 276 -6.06 -11.44 -9.07
CA GLU A 276 -7.34 -10.73 -9.14
C GLU A 276 -7.34 -9.59 -10.16
N ASN A 277 -6.23 -8.85 -10.28
CA ASN A 277 -6.10 -7.83 -11.32
C ASN A 277 -6.05 -8.44 -12.72
N GLY A 278 -5.40 -9.60 -12.89
CA GLY A 278 -5.41 -10.32 -14.17
C GLY A 278 -6.81 -10.75 -14.59
N LYS A 279 -7.63 -11.27 -13.66
CA LYS A 279 -9.04 -11.61 -13.91
C LYS A 279 -9.86 -10.37 -14.29
N ALA A 280 -9.73 -9.31 -13.49
CA ALA A 280 -10.47 -8.07 -13.73
C ALA A 280 -10.08 -7.41 -15.06
N LEU A 281 -8.78 -7.37 -15.38
CA LEU A 281 -8.31 -6.84 -16.66
C LEU A 281 -8.90 -7.58 -17.85
N LYS A 282 -8.92 -8.92 -17.78
CA LYS A 282 -9.56 -9.74 -18.81
C LYS A 282 -11.04 -9.39 -18.96
N GLU A 283 -11.75 -9.26 -17.86
CA GLU A 283 -13.18 -8.90 -17.87
C GLU A 283 -13.42 -7.49 -18.42
N LEU A 284 -12.59 -6.51 -18.03
CA LEU A 284 -12.65 -5.14 -18.54
C LEU A 284 -12.52 -5.09 -20.06
N VAL A 285 -11.58 -5.84 -20.62
CA VAL A 285 -11.36 -5.89 -22.07
C VAL A 285 -12.47 -6.66 -22.78
N GLU A 286 -12.78 -7.89 -22.35
CA GLU A 286 -13.67 -8.81 -23.07
C GLU A 286 -15.16 -8.46 -22.93
N LYS A 287 -15.58 -7.94 -21.75
CA LYS A 287 -16.99 -7.68 -21.48
C LYS A 287 -17.36 -6.20 -21.46
N HIS A 288 -16.42 -5.32 -21.13
CA HIS A 288 -16.70 -3.89 -20.98
C HIS A 288 -16.12 -3.02 -22.09
N GLY A 289 -15.42 -3.61 -23.07
CA GLY A 289 -14.89 -2.91 -24.24
C GLY A 289 -13.80 -1.89 -23.87
N VAL A 290 -13.03 -2.16 -22.80
CA VAL A 290 -11.90 -1.32 -22.39
C VAL A 290 -10.75 -1.52 -23.37
N ILE A 291 -10.14 -0.42 -23.78
CA ILE A 291 -8.99 -0.39 -24.69
C ILE A 291 -7.74 -0.10 -23.88
N LEU A 292 -6.80 -1.05 -23.92
CA LEU A 292 -5.51 -0.88 -23.26
C LEU A 292 -4.55 -0.11 -24.15
N HIS A 293 -3.80 0.78 -23.54
CA HIS A 293 -2.78 1.58 -24.20
C HIS A 293 -1.45 1.50 -23.46
N ASP A 294 -0.36 1.69 -24.17
CA ASP A 294 0.93 1.97 -23.58
C ASP A 294 0.99 3.44 -23.15
N THR A 295 1.55 3.68 -21.98
CA THR A 295 1.77 5.02 -21.45
C THR A 295 2.80 5.76 -22.34
N PRO A 296 2.56 7.03 -22.71
CA PRO A 296 3.50 7.80 -23.52
C PRO A 296 4.90 7.84 -22.88
N ALA A 297 5.94 7.67 -23.71
CA ALA A 297 7.31 7.53 -23.22
C ALA A 297 7.83 8.80 -22.52
N ASP A 298 7.39 9.99 -22.93
CA ASP A 298 7.73 11.27 -22.33
C ASP A 298 7.19 11.43 -20.90
N TYR A 299 6.10 10.75 -20.54
CA TYR A 299 5.58 10.69 -19.17
C TYR A 299 6.63 10.21 -18.17
N PHE A 300 7.32 9.13 -18.49
CA PHE A 300 8.26 8.50 -17.53
C PHE A 300 9.41 9.44 -17.17
N THR A 301 9.98 10.14 -18.17
CA THR A 301 11.08 11.08 -17.94
C THR A 301 10.60 12.31 -17.16
N GLU A 302 9.53 12.95 -17.62
CA GLU A 302 9.04 14.19 -17.00
C GLU A 302 8.54 13.95 -15.57
N TYR A 303 7.80 12.86 -15.35
CA TYR A 303 7.29 12.54 -14.03
C TYR A 303 8.41 12.18 -13.04
N MET A 304 9.42 11.41 -13.48
CA MET A 304 10.56 11.03 -12.64
C MET A 304 11.38 12.27 -12.22
N GLU A 305 11.65 13.19 -13.15
CA GLU A 305 12.39 14.42 -12.84
C GLU A 305 11.64 15.31 -11.83
N ALA A 306 10.34 15.49 -12.01
CA ALA A 306 9.51 16.27 -11.09
C ALA A 306 9.39 15.58 -9.72
N ALA A 307 9.24 14.26 -9.69
CA ALA A 307 9.20 13.48 -8.44
C ALA A 307 10.49 13.66 -7.64
N ARG A 308 11.67 13.58 -8.30
CA ARG A 308 12.96 13.80 -7.65
C ARG A 308 13.07 15.20 -7.04
N LYS A 309 12.67 16.24 -7.77
CA LYS A 309 12.67 17.62 -7.25
C LYS A 309 11.79 17.76 -6.00
N SER A 310 10.60 17.13 -6.01
CA SER A 310 9.73 17.13 -4.84
C SER A 310 10.36 16.39 -3.65
N LEU A 311 11.03 15.27 -3.88
CA LEU A 311 11.74 14.52 -2.84
C LEU A 311 12.94 15.30 -2.27
N GLU A 312 13.74 15.94 -3.13
CA GLU A 312 14.85 16.81 -2.74
C GLU A 312 14.38 17.96 -1.85
N LYS A 313 13.28 18.62 -2.24
CA LYS A 313 12.67 19.68 -1.44
C LYS A 313 12.28 19.18 -0.05
N ASN A 314 11.54 18.07 0.05
CA ASN A 314 11.12 17.51 1.34
C ASN A 314 12.34 17.08 2.18
N ALA A 315 13.39 16.55 1.58
CA ALA A 315 14.63 16.17 2.26
C ALA A 315 15.39 17.39 2.79
N ALA A 316 15.36 18.52 2.10
CA ALA A 316 15.96 19.76 2.56
C ALA A 316 15.19 20.38 3.75
N GLU A 317 13.87 20.18 3.81
CA GLU A 317 13.00 20.74 4.83
C GLU A 317 12.88 19.87 6.09
N ASN A 318 13.16 18.55 5.98
CA ASN A 318 12.96 17.61 7.10
C ASN A 318 14.11 16.59 7.20
N ALA A 319 14.83 16.62 8.33
CA ALA A 319 16.01 15.79 8.56
C ALA A 319 15.68 14.27 8.59
N PHE A 320 14.53 13.87 9.17
CA PHE A 320 14.16 12.46 9.20
C PHE A 320 13.67 11.97 7.83
N PHE A 321 12.95 12.80 7.08
CA PHE A 321 12.63 12.50 5.68
C PHE A 321 13.91 12.25 4.88
N LYS A 322 14.90 13.14 5.01
CA LYS A 322 16.22 13.00 4.38
C LYS A 322 16.88 11.68 4.78
N LYS A 323 16.90 11.34 6.06
CA LYS A 323 17.49 10.09 6.57
C LYS A 323 16.85 8.86 5.94
N VAL A 324 15.52 8.81 5.85
CA VAL A 324 14.79 7.70 5.22
C VAL A 324 15.10 7.65 3.72
N TRP A 325 15.05 8.78 3.05
CA TRP A 325 15.30 8.84 1.61
C TRP A 325 16.76 8.52 1.25
N ASP A 326 17.75 8.95 2.05
CA ASP A 326 19.15 8.56 1.85
C ASP A 326 19.31 7.04 1.97
N SER A 327 18.70 6.40 2.97
CA SER A 327 18.68 4.94 3.12
C SER A 327 18.06 4.23 1.90
N GLN A 328 16.99 4.79 1.31
CA GLN A 328 16.39 4.26 0.09
C GLN A 328 17.33 4.40 -1.13
N LYS A 329 18.05 5.53 -1.25
CA LYS A 329 19.05 5.75 -2.30
C LYS A 329 20.21 4.77 -2.20
N ASP A 330 20.80 4.65 -1.00
CA ASP A 330 21.93 3.74 -0.75
C ASP A 330 21.57 2.29 -1.08
N PHE A 331 20.36 1.85 -0.72
CA PHE A 331 19.87 0.53 -1.08
C PHE A 331 19.62 0.40 -2.59
N ALA A 332 19.03 1.41 -3.22
CA ALA A 332 18.71 1.38 -4.63
C ALA A 332 19.97 1.31 -5.50
N ASP A 333 21.04 1.99 -5.13
CA ASP A 333 22.34 1.95 -5.83
C ASP A 333 22.91 0.52 -5.91
N ILE A 334 22.58 -0.34 -4.93
CA ILE A 334 22.99 -1.74 -4.88
C ILE A 334 21.98 -2.65 -5.60
N ALA A 335 20.69 -2.50 -5.32
CA ALA A 335 19.68 -3.47 -5.67
C ALA A 335 19.02 -3.22 -7.04
N VAL A 336 18.78 -1.94 -7.40
CA VAL A 336 18.02 -1.60 -8.62
C VAL A 336 18.74 -2.01 -9.91
N PRO A 337 20.06 -1.86 -10.10
CA PRO A 337 20.73 -2.29 -11.32
C PRO A 337 20.56 -3.79 -11.60
N PHE A 338 20.66 -4.62 -10.56
CA PHE A 338 20.40 -6.07 -10.68
C PHE A 338 18.93 -6.34 -10.98
N TRP A 339 18.04 -5.73 -10.19
CA TRP A 339 16.62 -6.03 -10.25
C TRP A 339 15.99 -5.57 -11.57
N ALA A 340 16.37 -4.41 -12.10
CA ALA A 340 15.90 -3.92 -13.40
C ALA A 340 16.27 -4.89 -14.54
N GLY A 341 17.47 -5.46 -14.51
CA GLY A 341 17.88 -6.49 -15.48
C GLY A 341 17.02 -7.76 -15.38
N ALA A 342 16.74 -8.23 -14.16
CA ALA A 342 15.87 -9.39 -13.93
C ALA A 342 14.42 -9.12 -14.38
N GLN A 343 13.88 -7.94 -14.11
CA GLN A 343 12.54 -7.54 -14.55
C GLN A 343 12.40 -7.48 -16.07
N THR A 344 13.43 -7.06 -16.79
CA THR A 344 13.42 -7.08 -18.25
C THR A 344 13.24 -8.51 -18.77
N SER A 345 13.89 -9.51 -18.16
CA SER A 345 13.71 -10.91 -18.52
C SER A 345 12.28 -11.40 -18.25
N ASN A 346 11.69 -11.02 -17.11
CA ASN A 346 10.31 -11.36 -16.76
C ASN A 346 9.30 -10.75 -17.74
N ALA A 347 9.48 -9.48 -18.12
CA ALA A 347 8.64 -8.80 -19.11
C ALA A 347 8.73 -9.50 -20.49
N ASN A 348 9.92 -9.83 -20.94
CA ASN A 348 10.14 -10.54 -22.21
C ASN A 348 9.49 -11.93 -22.20
N LEU A 349 9.56 -12.67 -21.09
CA LEU A 349 8.88 -13.97 -20.94
C LEU A 349 7.36 -13.83 -21.07
N GLY A 350 6.77 -12.86 -20.37
CA GLY A 350 5.33 -12.56 -20.44
C GLY A 350 4.89 -12.17 -21.86
N ASN A 351 5.66 -11.30 -22.51
CA ASN A 351 5.38 -10.85 -23.88
C ASN A 351 5.49 -12.01 -24.89
N ALA A 352 6.49 -12.90 -24.77
CA ALA A 352 6.62 -14.07 -25.62
C ALA A 352 5.40 -14.99 -25.50
N TYR A 353 4.91 -15.22 -24.29
CA TYR A 353 3.69 -16.00 -24.07
C TYR A 353 2.46 -15.32 -24.68
N ALA A 354 2.24 -14.02 -24.44
CA ALA A 354 1.11 -13.28 -25.01
C ALA A 354 1.10 -13.32 -26.54
N ASN A 355 2.26 -13.15 -27.18
CA ASN A 355 2.39 -13.20 -28.63
C ASN A 355 2.14 -14.62 -29.20
N SER A 356 2.43 -15.68 -28.44
CA SER A 356 2.13 -17.06 -28.87
C SER A 356 0.64 -17.35 -28.97
N LYS A 357 -0.19 -16.62 -28.19
CA LYS A 357 -1.67 -16.75 -28.22
C LYS A 357 -2.32 -16.00 -29.40
N LYS A 358 -1.69 -14.92 -29.88
CA LYS A 358 -2.20 -14.16 -31.03
C LYS A 358 -2.01 -14.88 -32.37
N LYS A 359 -1.15 -15.91 -32.41
CA LYS A 359 -0.87 -16.72 -33.62
C LYS A 359 -1.79 -17.93 -33.79
N LYS A 360 -2.70 -18.15 -32.86
CA LYS A 360 -3.75 -19.18 -32.92
C LYS A 360 -5.11 -18.54 -33.14
#